data_7e51e4eda20c5835487d48f6feec4fa9
#
_entry.id   7e51e4eda20c5835487d48f6feec4fa9
#
_cell.length_a   1.000
_cell.length_b   1.000
_cell.length_c   1.000
_cell.angle_alpha   90.00
_cell.angle_beta   90.00
_cell.angle_gamma   90.00
#
_symmetry.space_group_name_H-M   'P 1'
#
loop_
_entity.id
_entity.type
_entity.pdbx_description
1 polymer ?
#
loop_
_entity_poly.entity_id
_entity_poly.type
_entity_poly.pdbx_seq_one_letter_code
_entity_poly.pdbx_strand_id
1 'polypeptide(L)'
;MSEQRAMQRLCGLMRKAVQDYEMLAPGDRVMVGVSGGKDSVALTVGLALLRQYIGFDYEVVAVTLDPQFDHQPMDYTALQALFARYGIPYHIRRTEIGPVVFEYRQEKNPCSLCAKLRRGALHTAAQELGCNKVALGHHLDEAVETFYMNLWREGRIGCFSPVTYLSQRDLTLIRPMLLATEYEVQCAVREEGLPIVKSRCPADGVTVREQTKEFVRERCRTDHAFRQKTLHALQESGIDGWRPVHTGRGSFIQTAKKDES
;
A
#
# COMPACT_ATOMS: atom_id res chain seq x y z
N MET A 1 -26.97 -1.12 13.46
CA MET A 1 -26.79 -0.31 12.23
C MET A 1 -25.46 0.46 12.19
N SER A 2 -24.30 -0.12 12.62
CA SER A 2 -23.01 0.58 12.64
C SER A 2 -21.83 -0.23 12.08
N GLU A 3 -22.05 -1.46 11.64
CA GLU A 3 -20.95 -2.42 11.38
C GLU A 3 -20.25 -2.33 10.02
N GLN A 4 -20.73 -1.49 9.09
CA GLN A 4 -20.09 -1.33 7.76
C GLN A 4 -19.42 0.03 7.54
N ARG A 5 -19.34 0.88 8.58
CA ARG A 5 -18.90 2.27 8.39
C ARG A 5 -17.40 2.43 8.19
N ALA A 6 -16.56 1.63 8.87
CA ALA A 6 -15.11 1.83 8.81
C ALA A 6 -14.54 1.45 7.44
N MET A 7 -14.97 0.32 6.86
CA MET A 7 -14.53 -0.06 5.52
C MET A 7 -15.06 0.90 4.44
N GLN A 8 -16.30 1.35 4.54
CA GLN A 8 -16.85 2.36 3.64
C GLN A 8 -16.08 3.68 3.71
N ARG A 9 -15.69 4.11 4.93
CA ARG A 9 -14.84 5.29 5.14
C ARG A 9 -13.47 5.11 4.51
N LEU A 10 -12.83 3.96 4.72
CA LEU A 10 -11.55 3.61 4.10
C LEU A 10 -11.66 3.65 2.56
N CYS A 11 -12.68 3.02 1.98
CA CYS A 11 -12.95 3.08 0.54
C CYS A 11 -13.16 4.52 0.04
N GLY A 12 -13.82 5.38 0.83
CA GLY A 12 -13.99 6.80 0.51
C GLY A 12 -12.66 7.55 0.43
N LEU A 13 -11.75 7.31 1.39
CA LEU A 13 -10.38 7.88 1.38
C LEU A 13 -9.55 7.32 0.23
N MET A 14 -9.66 6.02 -0.03
CA MET A 14 -8.98 5.39 -1.18
C MET A 14 -9.48 5.96 -2.51
N ARG A 15 -10.81 6.11 -2.68
CA ARG A 15 -11.38 6.75 -3.87
C ARG A 15 -10.84 8.16 -4.05
N LYS A 16 -10.79 8.95 -2.98
CA LYS A 16 -10.23 10.30 -3.03
C LYS A 16 -8.76 10.27 -3.47
N ALA A 17 -7.93 9.41 -2.89
CA ALA A 17 -6.52 9.28 -3.28
C ALA A 17 -6.38 8.87 -4.76
N VAL A 18 -7.16 7.88 -5.20
CA VAL A 18 -7.17 7.42 -6.60
C VAL A 18 -7.53 8.54 -7.55
N GLN A 19 -8.49 9.37 -7.22
CA GLN A 19 -8.92 10.52 -8.02
C GLN A 19 -7.89 11.66 -7.98
N ASP A 20 -7.44 12.06 -6.79
CA ASP A 20 -6.50 13.17 -6.60
C ASP A 20 -5.17 12.94 -7.34
N TYR A 21 -4.74 11.68 -7.48
CA TYR A 21 -3.45 11.31 -8.05
C TYR A 21 -3.53 10.44 -9.32
N GLU A 22 -4.70 10.32 -9.93
CA GLU A 22 -4.93 9.55 -11.16
C GLU A 22 -4.32 8.12 -11.10
N MET A 23 -4.54 7.43 -9.97
CA MET A 23 -3.90 6.14 -9.72
C MET A 23 -4.45 4.99 -10.57
N LEU A 24 -5.72 5.07 -10.99
CA LEU A 24 -6.42 4.04 -11.76
C LEU A 24 -7.07 4.62 -13.01
N ALA A 25 -7.09 3.80 -14.06
CA ALA A 25 -7.76 4.06 -15.33
C ALA A 25 -8.63 2.85 -15.74
N PRO A 26 -9.59 3.04 -16.66
CA PRO A 26 -10.36 1.93 -17.23
C PRO A 26 -9.45 0.86 -17.84
N GLY A 27 -9.74 -0.40 -17.54
CA GLY A 27 -8.98 -1.55 -18.06
C GLY A 27 -7.68 -1.86 -17.34
N ASP A 28 -7.31 -1.12 -16.28
CA ASP A 28 -6.14 -1.46 -15.47
C ASP A 28 -6.24 -2.84 -14.84
N ARG A 29 -5.13 -3.53 -14.78
CA ARG A 29 -4.96 -4.77 -14.03
C ARG A 29 -3.97 -4.54 -12.90
N VAL A 30 -4.50 -4.46 -11.68
CA VAL A 30 -3.77 -4.04 -10.47
C VAL A 30 -3.36 -5.25 -9.64
N MET A 31 -2.08 -5.46 -9.46
CA MET A 31 -1.56 -6.42 -8.50
C MET A 31 -1.41 -5.79 -7.12
N VAL A 32 -1.92 -6.44 -6.09
CA VAL A 32 -1.66 -6.07 -4.70
C VAL A 32 -0.62 -7.01 -4.11
N GLY A 33 0.48 -6.45 -3.60
CA GLY A 33 1.47 -7.21 -2.83
C GLY A 33 0.94 -7.47 -1.41
N VAL A 34 0.49 -8.68 -1.14
CA VAL A 34 -0.11 -9.08 0.15
C VAL A 34 0.96 -9.66 1.07
N SER A 35 1.35 -8.91 2.09
CA SER A 35 2.28 -9.40 3.13
C SER A 35 1.61 -10.28 4.20
N GLY A 36 0.29 -10.34 4.23
CA GLY A 36 -0.51 -10.92 5.30
C GLY A 36 -0.84 -9.96 6.44
N GLY A 37 -0.15 -8.82 6.52
CA GLY A 37 -0.43 -7.77 7.50
C GLY A 37 -1.71 -6.99 7.19
N LYS A 38 -2.24 -6.32 8.23
CA LYS A 38 -3.50 -5.57 8.20
C LYS A 38 -3.65 -4.63 6.99
N ASP A 39 -2.57 -3.90 6.66
CA ASP A 39 -2.60 -2.86 5.64
C ASP A 39 -2.76 -3.46 4.23
N SER A 40 -2.00 -4.51 3.93
CA SER A 40 -2.09 -5.18 2.64
C SER A 40 -3.41 -5.92 2.42
N VAL A 41 -3.97 -6.50 3.47
CA VAL A 41 -5.28 -7.17 3.42
C VAL A 41 -6.39 -6.15 3.25
N ALA A 42 -6.39 -5.07 4.04
CA ALA A 42 -7.35 -3.97 3.93
C ALA A 42 -7.30 -3.31 2.53
N LEU A 43 -6.11 -3.05 2.00
CA LEU A 43 -5.92 -2.53 0.65
C LEU A 43 -6.57 -3.43 -0.40
N THR A 44 -6.34 -4.75 -0.31
CA THR A 44 -6.85 -5.71 -1.29
C THR A 44 -8.38 -5.73 -1.31
N VAL A 45 -9.00 -5.83 -0.12
CA VAL A 45 -10.47 -5.80 0.02
C VAL A 45 -11.02 -4.44 -0.39
N GLY A 46 -10.38 -3.34 0.04
CA GLY A 46 -10.78 -1.99 -0.31
C GLY A 46 -10.77 -1.73 -1.83
N LEU A 47 -9.73 -2.19 -2.55
CA LEU A 47 -9.69 -2.10 -4.01
C LEU A 47 -10.79 -2.95 -4.68
N ALA A 48 -11.08 -4.14 -4.17
CA ALA A 48 -12.17 -4.94 -4.72
C ALA A 48 -13.54 -4.28 -4.54
N LEU A 49 -13.79 -3.67 -3.38
CA LEU A 49 -15.02 -2.92 -3.11
C LEU A 49 -15.11 -1.63 -3.91
N LEU A 50 -13.99 -0.94 -4.10
CA LEU A 50 -13.93 0.33 -4.81
C LEU A 50 -14.40 0.20 -6.28
N ARG A 51 -14.27 -0.98 -6.91
CA ARG A 51 -14.81 -1.25 -8.26
C ARG A 51 -16.30 -0.87 -8.40
N GLN A 52 -17.06 -1.01 -7.33
CA GLN A 52 -18.50 -0.71 -7.35
C GLN A 52 -18.83 0.79 -7.36
N TYR A 53 -17.86 1.66 -7.03
CA TYR A 53 -18.09 3.08 -6.78
C TYR A 53 -17.22 4.01 -7.62
N ILE A 54 -16.25 3.49 -8.37
CA ILE A 54 -15.28 4.34 -9.08
C ILE A 54 -15.78 4.79 -10.45
N GLY A 55 -16.73 4.08 -11.03
CA GLY A 55 -17.38 4.44 -12.31
C GLY A 55 -16.71 3.85 -13.57
N PHE A 56 -15.71 2.98 -13.41
CA PHE A 56 -15.09 2.23 -14.52
C PHE A 56 -14.57 0.88 -14.04
N ASP A 57 -14.33 -0.03 -14.99
CA ASP A 57 -13.86 -1.37 -14.68
C ASP A 57 -12.34 -1.45 -14.61
N TYR A 58 -11.84 -2.21 -13.64
CA TYR A 58 -10.45 -2.64 -13.51
C TYR A 58 -10.37 -3.98 -12.78
N GLU A 59 -9.27 -4.69 -12.94
CA GLU A 59 -9.06 -5.97 -12.28
C GLU A 59 -8.14 -5.84 -11.07
N VAL A 60 -8.38 -6.67 -10.04
CA VAL A 60 -7.52 -6.78 -8.85
C VAL A 60 -7.00 -8.20 -8.75
N VAL A 61 -5.69 -8.36 -8.61
CA VAL A 61 -5.01 -9.64 -8.40
C VAL A 61 -4.19 -9.54 -7.12
N ALA A 62 -4.32 -10.50 -6.22
CA ALA A 62 -3.55 -10.55 -4.98
C ALA A 62 -2.36 -11.51 -5.12
N VAL A 63 -1.17 -11.08 -4.66
CA VAL A 63 0.04 -11.91 -4.69
C VAL A 63 0.74 -11.84 -3.34
N THR A 64 0.97 -13.00 -2.72
CA THR A 64 1.84 -13.15 -1.56
C THR A 64 3.16 -13.75 -1.99
N LEU A 65 4.27 -13.10 -1.59
CA LEU A 65 5.59 -13.70 -1.63
C LEU A 65 5.83 -14.36 -0.27
N ASP A 66 5.86 -15.69 -0.25
CA ASP A 66 6.24 -16.45 0.93
C ASP A 66 7.77 -16.53 0.98
N PRO A 67 8.43 -15.85 1.93
CA PRO A 67 9.89 -15.81 2.01
C PRO A 67 10.49 -17.11 2.55
N GLN A 68 9.68 -18.04 3.01
CA GLN A 68 10.08 -19.33 3.60
C GLN A 68 11.13 -19.16 4.72
N PHE A 69 10.86 -18.26 5.67
CA PHE A 69 11.66 -18.19 6.88
C PHE A 69 11.68 -19.57 7.58
N ASP A 70 12.85 -20.00 8.02
CA ASP A 70 13.08 -21.31 8.64
C ASP A 70 12.69 -22.50 7.73
N HIS A 71 12.78 -22.32 6.39
CA HIS A 71 12.42 -23.32 5.38
C HIS A 71 11.00 -23.88 5.51
N GLN A 72 10.12 -23.19 6.21
CA GLN A 72 8.73 -23.61 6.39
C GLN A 72 7.76 -22.66 5.67
N PRO A 73 6.83 -23.19 4.88
CA PRO A 73 5.76 -22.40 4.28
C PRO A 73 4.84 -21.84 5.37
N MET A 74 4.31 -20.66 5.12
CA MET A 74 3.28 -20.06 5.97
C MET A 74 1.89 -20.52 5.55
N ASP A 75 0.95 -20.54 6.50
CA ASP A 75 -0.45 -20.84 6.22
C ASP A 75 -1.19 -19.58 5.78
N TYR A 76 -1.69 -19.59 4.55
CA TYR A 76 -2.48 -18.51 3.94
C TYR A 76 -3.93 -18.94 3.66
N THR A 77 -4.40 -20.05 4.21
CA THR A 77 -5.75 -20.60 3.93
C THR A 77 -6.85 -19.58 4.23
N ALA A 78 -6.73 -18.84 5.34
CA ALA A 78 -7.70 -17.80 5.70
C ALA A 78 -7.74 -16.65 4.67
N LEU A 79 -6.59 -16.27 4.10
CA LEU A 79 -6.53 -15.25 3.03
C LEU A 79 -7.08 -15.78 1.71
N GLN A 80 -6.85 -17.06 1.38
CA GLN A 80 -7.44 -17.69 0.20
C GLN A 80 -8.96 -17.66 0.26
N ALA A 81 -9.53 -18.06 1.39
CA ALA A 81 -10.98 -18.03 1.62
C ALA A 81 -11.53 -16.58 1.56
N LEU A 82 -10.84 -15.62 2.15
CA LEU A 82 -11.22 -14.21 2.10
C LEU A 82 -11.26 -13.70 0.65
N PHE A 83 -10.18 -13.86 -0.09
CA PHE A 83 -10.08 -13.30 -1.44
C PHE A 83 -11.01 -14.00 -2.44
N ALA A 84 -11.26 -15.30 -2.27
CA ALA A 84 -12.28 -16.02 -3.03
C ALA A 84 -13.68 -15.41 -2.83
N ARG A 85 -14.05 -15.03 -1.60
CA ARG A 85 -15.32 -14.36 -1.29
C ARG A 85 -15.50 -13.03 -2.02
N TYR A 86 -14.40 -12.31 -2.29
CA TYR A 86 -14.41 -11.04 -3.04
C TYR A 86 -14.14 -11.22 -4.55
N GLY A 87 -14.02 -12.46 -5.03
CA GLY A 87 -13.74 -12.74 -6.44
C GLY A 87 -12.36 -12.24 -6.89
N ILE A 88 -11.36 -12.25 -5.99
CA ILE A 88 -10.00 -11.80 -6.26
C ILE A 88 -9.11 -13.00 -6.53
N PRO A 89 -8.52 -13.14 -7.72
CA PRO A 89 -7.48 -14.14 -7.99
C PRO A 89 -6.31 -13.96 -7.00
N TYR A 90 -5.92 -15.05 -6.35
CA TYR A 90 -4.86 -15.00 -5.34
C TYR A 90 -3.75 -16.00 -5.65
N HIS A 91 -2.53 -15.52 -5.72
CA HIS A 91 -1.33 -16.30 -6.02
C HIS A 91 -0.35 -16.25 -4.85
N ILE A 92 0.10 -17.43 -4.42
CA ILE A 92 1.16 -17.56 -3.41
C ILE A 92 2.42 -18.01 -4.14
N ARG A 93 3.46 -17.16 -4.08
CA ARG A 93 4.79 -17.41 -4.66
C ARG A 93 5.77 -17.73 -3.56
N ARG A 94 6.21 -18.96 -3.46
CA ARG A 94 7.31 -19.37 -2.58
C ARG A 94 8.62 -18.85 -3.13
N THR A 95 9.46 -18.29 -2.27
CA THR A 95 10.74 -17.69 -2.65
C THR A 95 11.83 -18.11 -1.67
N GLU A 96 13.06 -18.11 -2.12
CA GLU A 96 14.25 -18.34 -1.26
C GLU A 96 14.75 -17.06 -0.57
N ILE A 97 13.91 -16.04 -0.43
CA ILE A 97 14.34 -14.74 0.13
C ILE A 97 14.76 -14.88 1.58
N GLY A 98 14.05 -15.66 2.40
CA GLY A 98 14.42 -15.90 3.80
C GLY A 98 15.81 -16.52 3.92
N PRO A 99 16.02 -17.73 3.37
CA PRO A 99 17.33 -18.37 3.37
C PRO A 99 18.45 -17.49 2.78
N VAL A 100 18.22 -16.85 1.64
CA VAL A 100 19.22 -15.97 1.01
C VAL A 100 19.65 -14.83 1.92
N VAL A 101 18.70 -14.19 2.61
CA VAL A 101 18.97 -13.00 3.44
C VAL A 101 19.61 -13.38 4.77
N PHE A 102 19.09 -14.42 5.43
CA PHE A 102 19.47 -14.71 6.83
C PHE A 102 20.51 -15.81 6.97
N GLU A 103 20.65 -16.71 6.00
CA GLU A 103 21.58 -17.84 6.09
C GLU A 103 22.79 -17.67 5.15
N TYR A 104 22.56 -17.34 3.86
CA TYR A 104 23.63 -17.30 2.88
C TYR A 104 24.40 -15.97 2.86
N ARG A 105 23.70 -14.83 2.93
CA ARG A 105 24.34 -13.52 2.77
C ARG A 105 24.79 -12.89 4.07
N GLN A 106 24.10 -13.14 5.17
CA GLN A 106 24.40 -12.65 6.52
C GLN A 106 24.85 -11.18 6.57
N GLU A 107 24.15 -10.31 5.82
CA GLU A 107 24.55 -8.91 5.71
C GLU A 107 24.26 -8.13 7.00
N LYS A 108 25.04 -7.07 7.25
CA LYS A 108 24.84 -6.18 8.40
C LYS A 108 23.45 -5.54 8.45
N ASN A 109 22.82 -5.36 7.27
CA ASN A 109 21.45 -4.83 7.15
C ASN A 109 20.56 -5.79 6.34
N PRO A 110 20.09 -6.89 6.94
CA PRO A 110 19.28 -7.89 6.25
C PRO A 110 17.96 -7.31 5.70
N CYS A 111 17.37 -6.32 6.40
CA CYS A 111 16.12 -5.70 5.96
C CYS A 111 16.24 -4.99 4.61
N SER A 112 17.37 -4.34 4.33
CA SER A 112 17.59 -3.65 3.05
C SER A 112 17.66 -4.65 1.89
N LEU A 113 18.41 -5.75 2.05
CA LEU A 113 18.49 -6.80 1.05
C LEU A 113 17.13 -7.49 0.84
N CYS A 114 16.44 -7.84 1.92
CA CYS A 114 15.12 -8.42 1.89
C CYS A 114 14.13 -7.54 1.09
N ALA A 115 14.09 -6.23 1.40
CA ALA A 115 13.23 -5.27 0.70
C ALA A 115 13.55 -5.20 -0.80
N LYS A 116 14.84 -5.22 -1.18
CA LYS A 116 15.28 -5.21 -2.58
C LYS A 116 14.83 -6.48 -3.32
N LEU A 117 15.04 -7.64 -2.74
CA LEU A 117 14.66 -8.93 -3.34
C LEU A 117 13.13 -9.06 -3.46
N ARG A 118 12.38 -8.71 -2.39
CA ARG A 118 10.92 -8.73 -2.42
C ARG A 118 10.35 -7.80 -3.48
N ARG A 119 10.91 -6.60 -3.62
CA ARG A 119 10.49 -5.64 -4.66
C ARG A 119 10.72 -6.22 -6.05
N GLY A 120 11.90 -6.79 -6.32
CA GLY A 120 12.21 -7.43 -7.60
C GLY A 120 11.24 -8.56 -7.91
N ALA A 121 10.99 -9.46 -6.95
CA ALA A 121 10.09 -10.59 -7.11
C ALA A 121 8.62 -10.14 -7.34
N LEU A 122 8.15 -9.08 -6.65
CA LEU A 122 6.83 -8.51 -6.88
C LEU A 122 6.68 -7.93 -8.29
N HIS A 123 7.68 -7.19 -8.77
CA HIS A 123 7.64 -6.63 -10.13
C HIS A 123 7.60 -7.75 -11.19
N THR A 124 8.42 -8.79 -11.01
CA THR A 124 8.39 -9.96 -11.91
C THR A 124 7.03 -10.65 -11.89
N ALA A 125 6.46 -10.88 -10.71
CA ALA A 125 5.13 -11.47 -10.59
C ALA A 125 4.04 -10.63 -11.27
N ALA A 126 4.12 -9.28 -11.17
CA ALA A 126 3.18 -8.40 -11.83
C ALA A 126 3.26 -8.52 -13.36
N GLN A 127 4.46 -8.54 -13.92
CA GLN A 127 4.68 -8.71 -15.38
C GLN A 127 4.16 -10.07 -15.86
N GLU A 128 4.47 -11.16 -15.16
CA GLU A 128 4.01 -12.52 -15.51
C GLU A 128 2.48 -12.66 -15.46
N LEU A 129 1.82 -11.92 -14.57
CA LEU A 129 0.36 -11.91 -14.45
C LEU A 129 -0.32 -10.88 -15.37
N GLY A 130 0.45 -10.19 -16.23
CA GLY A 130 -0.07 -9.17 -17.14
C GLY A 130 -0.63 -7.94 -16.41
N CYS A 131 -0.15 -7.64 -15.20
CA CYS A 131 -0.56 -6.45 -14.46
C CYS A 131 0.27 -5.25 -14.89
N ASN A 132 -0.38 -4.11 -15.10
CA ASN A 132 0.28 -2.85 -15.42
C ASN A 132 0.47 -1.95 -14.18
N LYS A 133 -0.18 -2.30 -13.06
CA LYS A 133 -0.07 -1.56 -11.81
C LYS A 133 0.23 -2.48 -10.62
N VAL A 134 0.97 -1.94 -9.65
CA VAL A 134 1.23 -2.59 -8.35
C VAL A 134 0.79 -1.66 -7.25
N ALA A 135 -0.19 -2.08 -6.45
CA ALA A 135 -0.68 -1.34 -5.30
C ALA A 135 0.06 -1.74 -4.03
N LEU A 136 0.48 -0.74 -3.27
CA LEU A 136 1.21 -0.88 -2.01
C LEU A 136 0.39 -0.29 -0.85
N GLY A 137 0.41 -0.98 0.30
CA GLY A 137 -0.41 -0.66 1.47
C GLY A 137 0.11 0.49 2.34
N HIS A 138 0.81 1.47 1.77
CA HIS A 138 1.26 2.63 2.53
C HIS A 138 0.09 3.56 2.88
N HIS A 139 0.05 4.03 4.13
CA HIS A 139 -0.97 4.92 4.67
C HIS A 139 -0.38 6.26 5.15
N LEU A 140 -1.23 7.20 5.58
CA LEU A 140 -0.82 8.57 5.92
C LEU A 140 0.24 8.62 7.03
N ASP A 141 0.11 7.80 8.08
CA ASP A 141 1.09 7.79 9.17
C ASP A 141 2.48 7.41 8.66
N GLU A 142 2.57 6.44 7.73
CA GLU A 142 3.86 6.07 7.13
C GLU A 142 4.44 7.16 6.22
N ALA A 143 3.59 7.97 5.58
CA ALA A 143 4.04 9.11 4.80
C ALA A 143 4.64 10.19 5.72
N VAL A 144 3.95 10.50 6.82
CA VAL A 144 4.44 11.44 7.83
C VAL A 144 5.74 10.94 8.46
N GLU A 145 5.80 9.68 8.87
CA GLU A 145 7.01 9.04 9.41
C GLU A 145 8.17 9.11 8.41
N THR A 146 7.92 8.78 7.15
CA THR A 146 8.95 8.81 6.10
C THR A 146 9.47 10.23 5.84
N PHE A 147 8.58 11.22 5.82
CA PHE A 147 8.96 12.63 5.66
C PHE A 147 9.91 13.07 6.79
N TYR A 148 9.54 12.83 8.05
CA TYR A 148 10.38 13.23 9.18
C TYR A 148 11.65 12.40 9.30
N MET A 149 11.62 11.12 8.96
CA MET A 149 12.82 10.28 8.91
C MET A 149 13.83 10.81 7.87
N ASN A 150 13.37 11.16 6.68
CA ASN A 150 14.23 11.76 5.65
C ASN A 150 14.78 13.12 6.09
N LEU A 151 13.95 13.97 6.71
CA LEU A 151 14.35 15.29 7.16
C LEU A 151 15.48 15.23 8.21
N TRP A 152 15.36 14.36 9.21
CA TRP A 152 16.30 14.34 10.33
C TRP A 152 17.54 13.49 10.08
N ARG A 153 17.37 12.38 9.38
CA ARG A 153 18.46 11.41 9.22
C ARG A 153 19.22 11.59 7.91
N GLU A 154 18.48 11.89 6.86
CA GLU A 154 19.06 12.05 5.54
C GLU A 154 19.34 13.53 5.19
N GLY A 155 18.89 14.47 6.01
CA GLY A 155 18.98 15.90 5.71
C GLY A 155 18.25 16.27 4.42
N ARG A 156 17.22 15.49 4.05
CA ARG A 156 16.52 15.60 2.77
C ARG A 156 15.03 15.85 3.00
N ILE A 157 14.51 16.85 2.30
CA ILE A 157 13.06 17.07 2.22
C ILE A 157 12.53 16.13 1.14
N GLY A 158 11.65 15.20 1.51
CA GLY A 158 11.08 14.23 0.57
C GLY A 158 10.29 13.11 1.26
N CYS A 159 9.46 12.44 0.46
CA CYS A 159 8.66 11.29 0.88
C CYS A 159 8.62 10.27 -0.27
N PHE A 160 7.98 9.13 -0.08
CA PHE A 160 7.63 8.28 -1.20
C PHE A 160 6.52 8.93 -2.05
N SER A 161 6.57 8.74 -3.37
CA SER A 161 5.57 9.32 -4.27
C SER A 161 4.22 8.61 -4.17
N PRO A 162 3.08 9.29 -4.30
CA PRO A 162 1.76 8.68 -4.45
C PRO A 162 1.68 7.69 -5.62
N VAL A 163 2.27 8.08 -6.76
CA VAL A 163 2.38 7.28 -7.99
C VAL A 163 3.82 7.28 -8.45
N THR A 164 4.34 6.12 -8.84
CA THR A 164 5.72 5.99 -9.35
C THR A 164 5.73 5.11 -10.58
N TYR A 165 6.07 5.67 -11.74
CA TYR A 165 6.28 4.88 -12.96
C TYR A 165 7.70 4.30 -13.01
N LEU A 166 7.79 3.01 -13.24
CA LEU A 166 9.02 2.25 -13.36
C LEU A 166 9.29 1.93 -14.84
N SER A 167 9.96 2.82 -15.55
CA SER A 167 10.19 2.74 -16.99
C SER A 167 10.88 1.44 -17.45
N GLN A 168 11.83 0.91 -16.66
CA GLN A 168 12.52 -0.35 -16.99
C GLN A 168 11.62 -1.59 -16.88
N ARG A 169 10.46 -1.49 -16.23
CA ARG A 169 9.54 -2.60 -15.99
C ARG A 169 8.18 -2.39 -16.63
N ASP A 170 7.93 -1.20 -17.14
CA ASP A 170 6.60 -0.77 -17.61
C ASP A 170 5.50 -1.04 -16.57
N LEU A 171 5.76 -0.65 -15.34
CA LEU A 171 4.86 -0.85 -14.20
C LEU A 171 4.66 0.47 -13.48
N THR A 172 3.43 0.73 -13.04
CA THR A 172 3.13 1.88 -12.18
C THR A 172 2.84 1.41 -10.74
N LEU A 173 3.61 1.93 -9.79
CA LEU A 173 3.34 1.72 -8.36
C LEU A 173 2.34 2.76 -7.89
N ILE A 174 1.30 2.33 -7.20
CA ILE A 174 0.25 3.20 -6.64
C ILE A 174 0.06 2.97 -5.14
N ARG A 175 -0.42 3.97 -4.41
CA ARG A 175 -0.62 3.92 -2.95
C ARG A 175 -2.02 4.43 -2.58
N PRO A 176 -3.08 3.64 -2.82
CA PRO A 176 -4.45 4.10 -2.66
C PRO A 176 -4.85 4.50 -1.24
N MET A 177 -4.15 3.98 -0.20
CA MET A 177 -4.47 4.27 1.21
C MET A 177 -3.74 5.48 1.78
N LEU A 178 -2.96 6.23 1.00
CA LEU A 178 -2.10 7.31 1.51
C LEU A 178 -2.83 8.48 2.21
N LEU A 179 -4.14 8.59 2.06
CA LEU A 179 -4.98 9.56 2.78
C LEU A 179 -5.64 8.98 4.04
N ALA A 180 -5.58 7.66 4.23
CA ALA A 180 -6.11 6.98 5.41
C ALA A 180 -5.06 6.93 6.52
N THR A 181 -5.49 7.11 7.77
CA THR A 181 -4.65 6.90 8.95
C THR A 181 -4.52 5.41 9.30
N GLU A 182 -3.47 5.04 10.04
CA GLU A 182 -3.31 3.68 10.58
C GLU A 182 -4.54 3.26 11.40
N TYR A 183 -5.13 4.19 12.15
CA TYR A 183 -6.33 3.95 12.95
C TYR A 183 -7.55 3.58 12.09
N GLU A 184 -7.77 4.27 10.97
CA GLU A 184 -8.88 3.99 10.04
C GLU A 184 -8.72 2.61 9.40
N VAL A 185 -7.48 2.22 9.05
CA VAL A 185 -7.17 0.87 8.54
C VAL A 185 -7.43 -0.19 9.62
N GLN A 186 -6.99 0.04 10.85
CA GLN A 186 -7.22 -0.87 11.98
C GLN A 186 -8.72 -1.04 12.28
N CYS A 187 -9.51 0.04 12.24
CA CYS A 187 -10.96 -0.03 12.41
C CYS A 187 -11.61 -0.87 11.30
N ALA A 188 -11.25 -0.65 10.04
CA ALA A 188 -11.79 -1.40 8.91
C ALA A 188 -11.47 -2.91 9.03
N VAL A 189 -10.23 -3.25 9.36
CA VAL A 189 -9.81 -4.66 9.55
C VAL A 189 -10.58 -5.32 10.70
N ARG A 190 -10.72 -4.63 11.83
CA ARG A 190 -11.40 -5.16 13.02
C ARG A 190 -12.90 -5.35 12.79
N GLU A 191 -13.58 -4.36 12.22
CA GLU A 191 -15.03 -4.40 12.00
C GLU A 191 -15.42 -5.44 10.95
N GLU A 192 -14.61 -5.62 9.91
CA GLU A 192 -14.83 -6.66 8.88
C GLU A 192 -14.30 -8.04 9.28
N GLY A 193 -13.62 -8.17 10.42
CA GLY A 193 -13.04 -9.44 10.87
C GLY A 193 -12.02 -9.99 9.87
N LEU A 194 -11.22 -9.12 9.23
CA LEU A 194 -10.27 -9.55 8.21
C LEU A 194 -9.13 -10.37 8.84
N PRO A 195 -8.81 -11.56 8.30
CA PRO A 195 -7.74 -12.38 8.82
C PRO A 195 -6.37 -11.74 8.58
N ILE A 196 -5.48 -11.88 9.56
CA ILE A 196 -4.10 -11.40 9.50
C ILE A 196 -3.17 -12.57 9.70
N VAL A 197 -2.18 -12.69 8.82
CA VAL A 197 -1.09 -13.67 8.93
C VAL A 197 0.13 -12.95 9.50
N LYS A 198 0.55 -13.36 10.70
CA LYS A 198 1.72 -12.78 11.37
C LYS A 198 3.01 -13.21 10.66
N SER A 199 3.89 -12.23 10.43
CA SER A 199 5.22 -12.50 9.89
C SER A 199 6.05 -13.37 10.85
N ARG A 200 6.86 -14.29 10.28
CA ARG A 200 7.90 -15.03 11.03
C ARG A 200 9.29 -14.43 10.83
N CYS A 201 9.37 -13.17 10.37
CA CYS A 201 10.66 -12.52 10.11
C CYS A 201 11.49 -12.41 11.40
N PRO A 202 12.74 -12.92 11.43
CA PRO A 202 13.59 -12.83 12.62
C PRO A 202 13.96 -11.39 13.01
N ALA A 203 13.91 -10.45 12.05
CA ALA A 203 14.24 -9.03 12.25
C ALA A 203 12.99 -8.15 12.49
N ASP A 204 11.83 -8.74 12.77
CA ASP A 204 10.60 -7.97 13.01
C ASP A 204 10.68 -7.18 14.32
N GLY A 205 10.28 -5.90 14.30
CA GLY A 205 10.19 -5.04 15.50
C GLY A 205 11.47 -4.27 15.87
N VAL A 206 12.60 -4.45 15.21
CA VAL A 206 13.85 -3.75 15.54
C VAL A 206 14.27 -2.84 14.39
N THR A 207 13.63 -1.68 14.24
CA THR A 207 13.97 -0.76 13.15
C THR A 207 14.11 0.68 13.62
N VAL A 208 14.99 1.40 12.91
CA VAL A 208 15.18 2.86 13.01
C VAL A 208 13.85 3.64 12.83
N ARG A 209 12.90 3.06 12.13
CA ARG A 209 11.57 3.63 11.90
C ARG A 209 10.77 3.76 13.20
N GLU A 210 11.01 2.88 14.20
CA GLU A 210 10.25 2.92 15.46
C GLU A 210 10.47 4.22 16.23
N GLN A 211 11.68 4.78 16.23
CA GLN A 211 11.97 6.07 16.88
C GLN A 211 11.20 7.22 16.22
N THR A 212 11.11 7.23 14.90
CA THR A 212 10.35 8.26 14.18
C THR A 212 8.84 8.11 14.42
N LYS A 213 8.37 6.86 14.51
CA LYS A 213 6.99 6.55 14.84
C LYS A 213 6.60 7.06 16.23
N GLU A 214 7.48 6.88 17.22
CA GLU A 214 7.29 7.40 18.58
C GLU A 214 7.19 8.93 18.58
N PHE A 215 8.11 9.62 17.91
CA PHE A 215 8.05 11.07 17.76
C PHE A 215 6.75 11.56 17.12
N VAL A 216 6.32 10.94 16.02
CA VAL A 216 5.08 11.32 15.35
C VAL A 216 3.88 11.10 16.28
N ARG A 217 3.85 9.99 17.01
CA ARG A 217 2.81 9.71 18.02
C ARG A 217 2.76 10.78 19.09
N GLU A 218 3.91 11.17 19.64
CA GLU A 218 4.01 12.22 20.67
C GLU A 218 3.50 13.56 20.14
N ARG A 219 3.92 13.95 18.93
CA ARG A 219 3.43 15.18 18.30
C ARG A 219 1.92 15.17 18.07
N CYS A 220 1.37 14.05 17.66
CA CYS A 220 -0.07 13.90 17.47
C CYS A 220 -0.88 13.93 18.78
N ARG A 221 -0.26 13.66 19.94
CA ARG A 221 -0.92 13.83 21.25
C ARG A 221 -1.07 15.30 21.61
N THR A 222 -0.10 16.13 21.26
CA THR A 222 -0.08 17.56 21.56
C THR A 222 -0.74 18.42 20.48
N ASP A 223 -0.71 17.98 19.22
CA ASP A 223 -1.35 18.61 18.07
C ASP A 223 -2.10 17.58 17.23
N HIS A 224 -3.39 17.47 17.45
CA HIS A 224 -4.24 16.53 16.71
C HIS A 224 -4.25 16.76 15.20
N ALA A 225 -3.92 17.97 14.74
CA ALA A 225 -3.83 18.32 13.33
C ALA A 225 -2.44 18.03 12.70
N PHE A 226 -1.48 17.53 13.47
CA PHE A 226 -0.08 17.37 13.03
C PHE A 226 0.05 16.58 11.72
N ARG A 227 -0.64 15.42 11.62
CA ARG A 227 -0.65 14.62 10.38
C ARG A 227 -1.22 15.40 9.20
N GLN A 228 -2.33 16.10 9.41
CA GLN A 228 -3.01 16.86 8.35
C GLN A 228 -2.19 18.07 7.91
N LYS A 229 -1.52 18.74 8.84
CA LYS A 229 -0.58 19.82 8.53
C LYS A 229 0.60 19.32 7.69
N THR A 230 1.14 18.15 8.04
CA THR A 230 2.22 17.52 7.27
C THR A 230 1.75 17.11 5.87
N LEU A 231 0.57 16.48 5.77
CA LEU A 231 -0.04 16.15 4.49
C LEU A 231 -0.24 17.39 3.62
N HIS A 232 -0.80 18.45 4.19
CA HIS A 232 -1.00 19.72 3.49
C HIS A 232 0.33 20.30 2.99
N ALA A 233 1.37 20.29 3.82
CA ALA A 233 2.70 20.76 3.43
C ALA A 233 3.29 19.94 2.28
N LEU A 234 3.14 18.62 2.28
CA LEU A 234 3.54 17.74 1.18
C LEU A 234 2.77 18.08 -0.11
N GLN A 235 1.46 18.26 -0.02
CA GLN A 235 0.59 18.57 -1.17
C GLN A 235 0.89 19.94 -1.75
N GLU A 236 1.04 20.97 -0.93
CA GLU A 236 1.38 22.34 -1.36
C GLU A 236 2.77 22.41 -2.00
N SER A 237 3.76 21.73 -1.41
CA SER A 237 5.12 21.70 -1.96
C SER A 237 5.19 20.99 -3.31
N GLY A 238 4.34 20.00 -3.56
CA GLY A 238 4.38 19.15 -4.73
C GLY A 238 5.61 18.23 -4.81
N ILE A 239 6.39 18.12 -3.71
CA ILE A 239 7.56 17.25 -3.64
C ILE A 239 7.16 15.81 -3.94
N ASP A 240 8.00 15.11 -4.71
CA ASP A 240 7.82 13.70 -5.04
C ASP A 240 6.42 13.36 -5.63
N GLY A 241 5.76 14.32 -6.28
CA GLY A 241 4.45 14.13 -6.90
C GLY A 241 3.26 14.20 -5.92
N TRP A 242 3.44 14.78 -4.73
CA TRP A 242 2.37 14.90 -3.74
C TRP A 242 1.32 15.97 -4.07
N ARG A 243 1.55 16.85 -5.05
CA ARG A 243 0.50 17.80 -5.47
C ARG A 243 -0.62 17.05 -6.17
N PRO A 244 -1.87 17.13 -5.66
CA PRO A 244 -3.01 16.51 -6.33
C PRO A 244 -3.21 17.09 -7.74
N VAL A 245 -3.54 16.24 -8.69
CA VAL A 245 -3.90 16.66 -10.07
C VAL A 245 -5.29 17.29 -10.07
N HIS A 246 -6.19 16.75 -9.26
CA HIS A 246 -7.57 17.23 -9.11
C HIS A 246 -7.81 17.79 -7.72
N THR A 247 -8.10 19.09 -7.62
CA THR A 247 -8.36 19.78 -6.34
C THR A 247 -9.86 19.98 -6.04
N GLY A 248 -10.78 19.33 -6.77
CA GLY A 248 -12.23 19.57 -6.65
C GLY A 248 -13.10 18.34 -6.85
N ARG A 249 -14.27 18.33 -6.18
CA ARG A 249 -15.32 17.34 -6.42
C ARG A 249 -15.87 17.52 -7.83
N GLY A 250 -15.58 16.65 -8.79
CA GLY A 250 -16.41 16.58 -9.98
C GLY A 250 -15.78 16.43 -11.37
N SER A 251 -14.46 16.21 -11.53
CA SER A 251 -13.88 16.19 -12.89
C SER A 251 -13.68 14.81 -13.53
N PHE A 252 -13.83 13.71 -12.78
CA PHE A 252 -13.50 12.37 -13.30
C PHE A 252 -14.49 11.81 -14.35
N ILE A 253 -15.73 12.34 -14.41
CA ILE A 253 -16.77 11.82 -15.33
C ILE A 253 -16.68 12.44 -16.73
N GLN A 254 -15.96 13.57 -16.90
CA GLN A 254 -15.95 14.29 -18.17
C GLN A 254 -14.87 13.89 -19.17
N THR A 255 -13.79 13.24 -18.73
CA THR A 255 -12.69 12.85 -19.64
C THR A 255 -12.99 11.59 -20.47
N ALA A 256 -13.89 10.72 -20.02
CA ALA A 256 -14.28 9.53 -20.79
C ALA A 256 -15.22 9.81 -22.01
N LYS A 257 -15.69 11.04 -22.19
CA LYS A 257 -16.61 11.41 -23.28
C LYS A 257 -16.00 12.28 -24.39
N LYS A 258 -14.70 12.56 -24.38
CA LYS A 258 -14.07 13.46 -25.37
C LYS A 258 -13.32 12.78 -26.51
N ASP A 259 -13.16 11.46 -26.49
CA ASP A 259 -12.46 10.72 -27.55
C ASP A 259 -13.40 9.99 -28.54
N GLU A 260 -14.71 10.27 -28.50
CA GLU A 260 -15.66 9.82 -29.52
C GLU A 260 -16.29 11.03 -30.24
N SER A 261 -15.52 11.70 -31.07
CA SER A 261 -16.07 12.58 -32.14
C SER A 261 -15.04 12.83 -33.24
#